data_12a6961b34ccf649cf9ebe6c04928b07
#
_entry.id   12a6961b34ccf649cf9ebe6c04928b07
#
_cell.length_a   1.000
_cell.length_b   1.000
_cell.length_c   1.000
_cell.angle_alpha   90.00
_cell.angle_beta   90.00
_cell.angle_gamma   90.00
#
_symmetry.space_group_name_H-M   'P 1'
#
loop_
_entity.id
_entity.type
_entity.pdbx_description
1 polymer ?
#
loop_
_entity_poly.entity_id
_entity_poly.type
_entity_poly.pdbx_seq_one_letter_code
_entity_poly.pdbx_strand_id
1 'polypeptide(L)'
;MERYETLFAQLKNLQEGAFVPFVTLGDPGPEQSLKIIDALIEGGADALELGIPFSDPLADGPTIQGAALRAFAAGVTPAQCFEMLAAIRQKHPTIPIGLLMYANLVFSPGIDAFYAQCARVGVDSVLVADVPVEESAPFRQAAMRHNIAPIFICPPNADDDLLRQIASYGRGYTYLLSRAGVTGAENRAALPLHHLVEKLAEYHAAPPLQGFGISAPEQVSAAIDAGAAGAISGSAIVKIIERHLDEPQTMLDELKAFVQSLKAATKTA
;
A
#
# COMPACT_ATOMS: atom_id res chain seq x y z
N MET A 1 -3.65 -8.51 10.97
CA MET A 1 -2.20 -8.75 11.04
C MET A 1 -1.79 -10.15 10.57
N GLU A 2 -2.55 -11.16 10.94
CA GLU A 2 -2.24 -12.56 10.58
C GLU A 2 -2.17 -12.80 9.08
N ARG A 3 -3.01 -12.10 8.29
CA ARG A 3 -2.98 -12.28 6.83
C ARG A 3 -1.63 -11.88 6.23
N TYR A 4 -0.98 -10.83 6.75
CA TYR A 4 0.36 -10.46 6.32
C TYR A 4 1.40 -11.51 6.71
N GLU A 5 1.35 -12.00 7.93
CA GLU A 5 2.28 -13.03 8.41
C GLU A 5 2.17 -14.30 7.57
N THR A 6 0.95 -14.74 7.29
CA THR A 6 0.68 -15.90 6.44
C THR A 6 1.20 -15.67 5.02
N LEU A 7 0.93 -14.49 4.45
CA LEU A 7 1.38 -14.15 3.11
C LEU A 7 2.91 -14.21 2.99
N PHE A 8 3.63 -13.53 3.87
CA PHE A 8 5.08 -13.48 3.79
C PHE A 8 5.73 -14.85 4.04
N ALA A 9 5.15 -15.68 4.91
CA ALA A 9 5.62 -17.05 5.11
C ALA A 9 5.45 -17.89 3.85
N GLN A 10 4.31 -17.79 3.18
CA GLN A 10 4.06 -18.49 1.92
C GLN A 10 4.99 -18.03 0.80
N LEU A 11 5.19 -16.72 0.67
CA LEU A 11 6.07 -16.15 -0.36
C LEU A 11 7.53 -16.57 -0.14
N LYS A 12 7.97 -16.61 1.09
CA LYS A 12 9.33 -17.07 1.42
C LYS A 12 9.54 -18.51 0.96
N ASN A 13 8.56 -19.38 1.20
CA ASN A 13 8.64 -20.78 0.76
C ASN A 13 8.64 -20.91 -0.77
N LEU A 14 7.95 -20.02 -1.47
CA LEU A 14 7.90 -19.99 -2.93
C LEU A 14 9.08 -19.25 -3.56
N GLN A 15 9.93 -18.62 -2.75
CA GLN A 15 11.04 -17.75 -3.20
C GLN A 15 10.52 -16.62 -4.10
N GLU A 16 9.44 -15.97 -3.67
CA GLU A 16 8.83 -14.84 -4.35
C GLU A 16 8.73 -13.65 -3.39
N GLY A 17 8.70 -12.44 -3.96
CA GLY A 17 8.32 -11.24 -3.23
C GLY A 17 6.86 -10.93 -3.40
N ALA A 18 6.33 -10.02 -2.57
CA ALA A 18 4.98 -9.53 -2.68
C ALA A 18 4.89 -8.44 -3.76
N PHE A 19 3.85 -8.49 -4.58
CA PHE A 19 3.46 -7.35 -5.41
C PHE A 19 2.15 -6.77 -4.89
N VAL A 20 2.15 -5.47 -4.58
CA VAL A 20 1.01 -4.78 -3.96
C VAL A 20 0.60 -3.59 -4.83
N PRO A 21 -0.52 -3.67 -5.55
CA PRO A 21 -1.05 -2.54 -6.30
C PRO A 21 -1.81 -1.58 -5.37
N PHE A 22 -1.71 -0.28 -5.68
CA PHE A 22 -2.51 0.76 -5.04
C PHE A 22 -3.56 1.26 -6.01
N VAL A 23 -4.80 1.41 -5.52
CA VAL A 23 -5.88 2.14 -6.20
C VAL A 23 -6.69 2.94 -5.18
N THR A 24 -7.39 3.97 -5.67
CA THR A 24 -8.35 4.73 -4.86
C THR A 24 -9.71 4.06 -4.94
N LEU A 25 -10.31 3.77 -3.78
CA LEU A 25 -11.66 3.19 -3.72
C LEU A 25 -12.67 4.14 -4.39
N GLY A 26 -13.49 3.57 -5.28
CA GLY A 26 -14.51 4.30 -5.98
C GLY A 26 -14.05 5.00 -7.26
N ASP A 27 -12.79 4.92 -7.63
CA ASP A 27 -12.27 5.46 -8.89
C ASP A 27 -12.37 4.40 -10.00
N PRO A 28 -12.98 4.69 -11.17
CA PRO A 28 -13.65 5.92 -11.59
C PRO A 28 -15.15 5.95 -11.24
N GLY A 29 -15.63 4.95 -10.55
CA GLY A 29 -16.97 4.80 -10.02
C GLY A 29 -17.00 3.54 -9.16
N PRO A 30 -17.98 3.40 -8.23
CA PRO A 30 -17.97 2.27 -7.28
C PRO A 30 -18.02 0.90 -7.95
N GLU A 31 -18.86 0.73 -8.98
CA GLU A 31 -19.00 -0.56 -9.67
C GLU A 31 -17.73 -0.96 -10.42
N GLN A 32 -17.17 -0.04 -11.20
CA GLN A 32 -15.94 -0.30 -11.94
C GLN A 32 -14.74 -0.49 -10.99
N SER A 33 -14.72 0.23 -9.88
CA SER A 33 -13.66 0.09 -8.87
C SER A 33 -13.61 -1.33 -8.32
N LEU A 34 -14.74 -1.95 -8.04
CA LEU A 34 -14.78 -3.36 -7.59
C LEU A 34 -14.26 -4.31 -8.66
N LYS A 35 -14.60 -4.07 -9.92
CA LYS A 35 -14.08 -4.86 -11.05
C LYS A 35 -12.57 -4.69 -11.22
N ILE A 36 -12.07 -3.47 -11.02
CA ILE A 36 -10.63 -3.19 -11.05
C ILE A 36 -9.92 -4.01 -9.98
N ILE A 37 -10.43 -4.03 -8.76
CA ILE A 37 -9.83 -4.79 -7.66
C ILE A 37 -9.80 -6.28 -7.99
N ASP A 38 -10.89 -6.83 -8.53
CA ASP A 38 -10.92 -8.23 -9.00
C ASP A 38 -9.83 -8.49 -10.05
N ALA A 39 -9.66 -7.59 -11.02
CA ALA A 39 -8.66 -7.74 -12.07
C ALA A 39 -7.23 -7.70 -11.50
N LEU A 40 -6.97 -6.84 -10.52
CA LEU A 40 -5.67 -6.78 -9.85
C LEU A 40 -5.34 -8.10 -9.14
N ILE A 41 -6.31 -8.66 -8.45
CA ILE A 41 -6.15 -9.95 -7.74
C ILE A 41 -5.95 -11.09 -8.74
N GLU A 42 -6.77 -11.13 -9.80
CA GLU A 42 -6.63 -12.13 -10.87
C GLU A 42 -5.27 -12.06 -11.56
N GLY A 43 -4.70 -10.86 -11.67
CA GLY A 43 -3.36 -10.64 -12.23
C GLY A 43 -2.23 -11.15 -11.34
N GLY A 44 -2.49 -11.40 -10.07
CA GLY A 44 -1.48 -11.94 -9.14
C GLY A 44 -1.09 -11.00 -8.00
N ALA A 45 -1.90 -9.98 -7.69
CA ALA A 45 -1.66 -9.14 -6.53
C ALA A 45 -1.66 -9.99 -5.26
N ASP A 46 -0.65 -9.82 -4.42
CA ASP A 46 -0.50 -10.57 -3.17
C ASP A 46 -1.21 -9.88 -2.00
N ALA A 47 -1.33 -8.58 -2.06
CA ALA A 47 -2.04 -7.74 -1.10
C ALA A 47 -2.57 -6.53 -1.83
N LEU A 48 -3.45 -5.78 -1.19
CA LEU A 48 -4.02 -4.55 -1.75
C LEU A 48 -3.67 -3.37 -0.84
N GLU A 49 -3.35 -2.23 -1.47
CA GLU A 49 -3.25 -0.94 -0.82
C GLU A 49 -4.35 -0.06 -1.40
N LEU A 50 -5.29 0.37 -0.57
CA LEU A 50 -6.47 1.08 -1.03
C LEU A 50 -6.55 2.45 -0.38
N GLY A 51 -6.76 3.49 -1.20
CA GLY A 51 -6.96 4.85 -0.72
C GLY A 51 -8.44 5.16 -0.54
N ILE A 52 -8.77 5.89 0.53
CA ILE A 52 -10.10 6.51 0.67
C ILE A 52 -9.98 7.91 0.08
N PRO A 53 -10.88 8.31 -0.86
CA PRO A 53 -10.81 9.64 -1.46
C PRO A 53 -10.82 10.76 -0.41
N PHE A 54 -9.92 11.71 -0.54
CA PHE A 54 -9.80 12.84 0.37
C PHE A 54 -9.69 14.14 -0.42
N SER A 55 -10.35 15.20 0.07
CA SER A 55 -10.43 16.48 -0.64
C SER A 55 -9.14 17.30 -0.63
N ASP A 56 -8.22 17.02 0.32
CA ASP A 56 -6.96 17.75 0.46
C ASP A 56 -5.78 16.78 0.60
N PRO A 57 -5.44 16.04 -0.50
CA PRO A 57 -4.45 14.98 -0.45
C PRO A 57 -3.02 15.52 -0.57
N LEU A 58 -2.51 16.14 0.50
CA LEU A 58 -1.23 16.84 0.52
C LEU A 58 -0.01 15.98 0.15
N ALA A 59 -0.07 14.69 0.46
CA ALA A 59 1.03 13.76 0.20
C ALA A 59 0.93 13.08 -1.18
N ASP A 60 -0.15 13.33 -1.94
CA ASP A 60 -0.39 12.66 -3.22
C ASP A 60 0.10 13.51 -4.40
N GLY A 61 0.66 12.84 -5.41
CA GLY A 61 0.98 13.46 -6.68
C GLY A 61 -0.26 13.66 -7.55
N PRO A 62 -0.10 14.32 -8.73
CA PRO A 62 -1.24 14.68 -9.60
C PRO A 62 -2.08 13.47 -10.06
N THR A 63 -1.45 12.35 -10.34
CA THR A 63 -2.15 11.15 -10.81
C THR A 63 -3.09 10.59 -9.73
N ILE A 64 -2.63 10.50 -8.51
CA ILE A 64 -3.43 10.00 -7.38
C ILE A 64 -4.50 11.04 -6.99
N GLN A 65 -4.18 12.33 -7.04
CA GLN A 65 -5.17 13.39 -6.85
C GLN A 65 -6.31 13.29 -7.87
N GLY A 66 -5.96 13.01 -9.14
CA GLY A 66 -6.94 12.80 -10.20
C GLY A 66 -7.89 11.63 -9.91
N ALA A 67 -7.36 10.55 -9.36
CA ALA A 67 -8.18 9.39 -8.94
C ALA A 67 -9.21 9.79 -7.87
N ALA A 68 -8.78 10.55 -6.86
CA ALA A 68 -9.68 11.04 -5.82
C ALA A 68 -10.78 11.94 -6.40
N LEU A 69 -10.42 12.83 -7.34
CA LEU A 69 -11.39 13.70 -8.01
C LEU A 69 -12.43 12.91 -8.79
N ARG A 70 -12.02 11.85 -9.50
CA ARG A 70 -12.97 10.99 -10.23
C ARG A 70 -13.91 10.26 -9.27
N ALA A 71 -13.41 9.77 -8.14
CA ALA A 71 -14.24 9.12 -7.12
C ALA A 71 -15.26 10.11 -6.54
N PHE A 72 -14.84 11.34 -6.23
CA PHE A 72 -15.78 12.39 -5.77
C PHE A 72 -16.82 12.73 -6.82
N ALA A 73 -16.41 12.85 -8.09
CA ALA A 73 -17.34 13.13 -9.20
C ALA A 73 -18.38 12.02 -9.34
N ALA A 74 -18.05 10.79 -8.97
CA ALA A 74 -18.98 9.66 -8.96
C ALA A 74 -19.84 9.59 -7.67
N GLY A 75 -19.66 10.54 -6.75
CA GLY A 75 -20.46 10.63 -5.51
C GLY A 75 -19.99 9.71 -4.39
N VAL A 76 -18.76 9.21 -4.46
CA VAL A 76 -18.23 8.27 -3.47
C VAL A 76 -18.04 8.97 -2.11
N THR A 77 -18.54 8.34 -1.05
CA THR A 77 -18.42 8.78 0.33
C THR A 77 -17.55 7.79 1.14
N PRO A 78 -17.02 8.19 2.30
CA PRO A 78 -16.32 7.24 3.19
C PRO A 78 -17.21 6.04 3.58
N ALA A 79 -18.50 6.25 3.83
CA ALA A 79 -19.43 5.16 4.15
C ALA A 79 -19.49 4.13 3.02
N GLN A 80 -19.57 4.58 1.76
CA GLN A 80 -19.56 3.69 0.61
C GLN A 80 -18.22 2.95 0.47
N CYS A 81 -17.11 3.59 0.82
CA CYS A 81 -15.81 2.92 0.82
C CYS A 81 -15.80 1.74 1.78
N PHE A 82 -16.38 1.87 2.97
CA PHE A 82 -16.46 0.77 3.93
C PHE A 82 -17.40 -0.34 3.44
N GLU A 83 -18.51 0.01 2.78
CA GLU A 83 -19.36 -0.99 2.12
C GLU A 83 -18.59 -1.75 1.03
N MET A 84 -17.80 -1.04 0.23
CA MET A 84 -16.95 -1.66 -0.79
C MET A 84 -15.90 -2.60 -0.16
N LEU A 85 -15.26 -2.16 0.91
CA LEU A 85 -14.27 -2.98 1.64
C LEU A 85 -14.91 -4.28 2.15
N ALA A 86 -16.11 -4.20 2.73
CA ALA A 86 -16.84 -5.40 3.18
C ALA A 86 -17.12 -6.35 2.02
N ALA A 87 -17.52 -5.83 0.86
CA ALA A 87 -17.78 -6.63 -0.34
C ALA A 87 -16.49 -7.29 -0.87
N ILE A 88 -15.39 -6.56 -0.90
CA ILE A 88 -14.08 -7.09 -1.30
C ILE A 88 -13.67 -8.23 -0.37
N ARG A 89 -13.78 -8.03 0.93
CA ARG A 89 -13.41 -9.05 1.92
C ARG A 89 -14.27 -10.31 1.81
N GLN A 90 -15.55 -10.16 1.57
CA GLN A 90 -16.46 -11.30 1.40
C GLN A 90 -16.05 -12.15 0.20
N LYS A 91 -15.68 -11.51 -0.90
CA LYS A 91 -15.26 -12.19 -2.14
C LYS A 91 -13.84 -12.77 -2.04
N HIS A 92 -12.94 -12.08 -1.33
CA HIS A 92 -11.53 -12.41 -1.20
C HIS A 92 -11.14 -12.52 0.29
N PRO A 93 -11.40 -13.67 0.93
CA PRO A 93 -11.27 -13.78 2.39
C PRO A 93 -9.84 -13.80 2.91
N THR A 94 -8.83 -14.07 2.08
CA THR A 94 -7.45 -14.29 2.56
C THR A 94 -6.46 -13.21 2.18
N ILE A 95 -6.77 -12.36 1.19
CA ILE A 95 -5.83 -11.33 0.75
C ILE A 95 -5.68 -10.23 1.81
N PRO A 96 -4.45 -9.82 2.16
CA PRO A 96 -4.28 -8.66 3.02
C PRO A 96 -4.79 -7.38 2.35
N ILE A 97 -5.53 -6.58 3.10
CA ILE A 97 -6.06 -5.29 2.66
C ILE A 97 -5.52 -4.20 3.58
N GLY A 98 -4.78 -3.25 3.01
CA GLY A 98 -4.31 -2.07 3.70
C GLY A 98 -5.03 -0.81 3.22
N LEU A 99 -5.20 0.14 4.12
CA LEU A 99 -5.68 1.48 3.78
C LEU A 99 -4.54 2.46 3.86
N LEU A 100 -4.44 3.34 2.85
CA LEU A 100 -3.58 4.51 2.87
C LEU A 100 -4.47 5.74 2.90
N MET A 101 -4.31 6.60 3.92
CA MET A 101 -5.27 7.65 4.17
C MET A 101 -4.70 8.81 4.99
N TYR A 102 -5.55 9.76 5.32
CA TYR A 102 -5.20 10.98 6.02
C TYR A 102 -5.90 11.07 7.38
N ALA A 103 -5.25 11.73 8.34
CA ALA A 103 -5.69 11.80 9.73
C ALA A 103 -7.12 12.33 9.90
N ASN A 104 -7.53 13.31 9.09
CA ASN A 104 -8.89 13.88 9.20
C ASN A 104 -9.99 12.85 8.97
N LEU A 105 -9.74 11.85 8.13
CA LEU A 105 -10.70 10.76 7.90
C LEU A 105 -10.80 9.81 9.11
N VAL A 106 -9.74 9.74 9.90
CA VAL A 106 -9.73 8.97 11.15
C VAL A 106 -10.40 9.75 12.27
N PHE A 107 -10.13 11.04 12.37
CA PHE A 107 -10.70 11.89 13.40
C PHE A 107 -12.20 12.10 13.28
N SER A 108 -12.74 12.17 12.07
CA SER A 108 -14.16 12.47 11.83
C SER A 108 -15.11 11.52 12.58
N PRO A 109 -14.94 10.17 12.48
CA PRO A 109 -15.72 9.25 13.31
C PRO A 109 -15.18 9.09 14.73
N GLY A 110 -13.95 9.53 14.98
CA GLY A 110 -13.16 9.22 16.18
C GLY A 110 -12.19 8.10 15.95
N ILE A 111 -11.01 8.19 16.56
CA ILE A 111 -9.89 7.27 16.30
C ILE A 111 -10.30 5.82 16.59
N ASP A 112 -10.83 5.55 17.78
CA ASP A 112 -11.19 4.17 18.15
C ASP A 112 -12.32 3.62 17.27
N ALA A 113 -13.35 4.42 17.01
CA ALA A 113 -14.47 4.04 16.15
C ALA A 113 -14.02 3.74 14.73
N PHE A 114 -13.06 4.50 14.20
CA PHE A 114 -12.50 4.29 12.88
C PHE A 114 -11.81 2.90 12.79
N TYR A 115 -10.91 2.60 13.73
CA TYR A 115 -10.20 1.32 13.71
C TYR A 115 -11.13 0.13 13.99
N ALA A 116 -12.15 0.32 14.84
CA ALA A 116 -13.19 -0.69 15.04
C ALA A 116 -13.94 -1.00 13.74
N GLN A 117 -14.26 0.04 12.97
CA GLN A 117 -14.92 -0.13 11.66
C GLN A 117 -14.02 -0.82 10.65
N CYS A 118 -12.73 -0.48 10.62
CA CYS A 118 -11.74 -1.17 9.79
C CYS A 118 -11.70 -2.67 10.12
N ALA A 119 -11.65 -3.02 11.38
CA ALA A 119 -11.65 -4.42 11.81
C ALA A 119 -12.93 -5.14 11.38
N ARG A 120 -14.07 -4.47 11.50
CA ARG A 120 -15.38 -5.06 11.19
C ARG A 120 -15.50 -5.42 9.71
N VAL A 121 -14.92 -4.63 8.82
CA VAL A 121 -14.96 -4.90 7.37
C VAL A 121 -13.76 -5.72 6.87
N GLY A 122 -12.87 -6.13 7.76
CA GLY A 122 -11.77 -7.03 7.41
C GLY A 122 -10.51 -6.35 6.85
N VAL A 123 -10.28 -5.09 7.19
CA VAL A 123 -9.03 -4.39 6.87
C VAL A 123 -7.92 -4.91 7.77
N ASP A 124 -6.73 -5.10 7.23
CA ASP A 124 -5.58 -5.66 7.95
C ASP A 124 -4.58 -4.61 8.42
N SER A 125 -4.49 -3.48 7.71
CA SER A 125 -3.52 -2.45 8.05
C SER A 125 -4.02 -1.05 7.69
N VAL A 126 -3.45 -0.05 8.37
CA VAL A 126 -3.71 1.37 8.08
C VAL A 126 -2.40 2.13 8.11
N LEU A 127 -2.16 2.90 7.05
CA LEU A 127 -1.08 3.87 6.96
C LEU A 127 -1.71 5.27 6.91
N VAL A 128 -1.43 6.10 7.93
CA VAL A 128 -1.92 7.48 7.98
C VAL A 128 -0.80 8.40 7.48
N ALA A 129 -0.92 8.86 6.25
CA ALA A 129 0.17 9.47 5.48
C ALA A 129 0.70 10.78 6.10
N ASP A 130 -0.14 11.54 6.78
CA ASP A 130 0.21 12.84 7.36
C ASP A 130 0.47 12.80 8.87
N VAL A 131 0.68 11.59 9.44
CA VAL A 131 1.01 11.43 10.85
C VAL A 131 2.43 10.87 10.98
N PRO A 132 3.41 11.67 11.43
CA PRO A 132 4.76 11.16 11.67
C PRO A 132 4.80 10.22 12.87
N VAL A 133 5.86 9.42 12.95
CA VAL A 133 6.02 8.41 14.01
C VAL A 133 5.89 9.02 15.40
N GLU A 134 6.44 10.22 15.60
CA GLU A 134 6.44 10.92 16.89
C GLU A 134 5.03 11.26 17.38
N GLU A 135 4.08 11.43 16.47
CA GLU A 135 2.68 11.77 16.76
C GLU A 135 1.74 10.59 16.62
N SER A 136 2.27 9.40 16.39
CA SER A 136 1.47 8.23 16.01
C SER A 136 0.79 7.51 17.17
N ALA A 137 1.14 7.82 18.42
CA ALA A 137 0.71 7.02 19.57
C ALA A 137 -0.80 6.74 19.64
N PRO A 138 -1.70 7.76 19.52
CA PRO A 138 -3.14 7.46 19.58
C PRO A 138 -3.61 6.56 18.44
N PHE A 139 -3.04 6.71 17.25
CA PHE A 139 -3.39 5.91 16.07
C PHE A 139 -2.92 4.46 16.22
N ARG A 140 -1.62 4.27 16.50
CA ARG A 140 -1.06 2.91 16.62
C ARG A 140 -1.64 2.13 17.80
N GLN A 141 -1.95 2.80 18.90
CA GLN A 141 -2.57 2.16 20.06
C GLN A 141 -3.99 1.67 19.72
N ALA A 142 -4.79 2.51 19.02
CA ALA A 142 -6.10 2.10 18.55
C ALA A 142 -6.01 0.96 17.53
N ALA A 143 -5.06 1.05 16.61
CA ALA A 143 -4.82 -0.02 15.64
C ALA A 143 -4.55 -1.35 16.34
N MET A 144 -3.66 -1.36 17.33
CA MET A 144 -3.32 -2.57 18.07
C MET A 144 -4.51 -3.12 18.86
N ARG A 145 -5.34 -2.24 19.48
CA ARG A 145 -6.56 -2.69 20.17
C ARG A 145 -7.52 -3.44 19.26
N HIS A 146 -7.56 -3.07 17.98
CA HIS A 146 -8.49 -3.66 17.01
C HIS A 146 -7.80 -4.64 16.05
N ASN A 147 -6.60 -5.08 16.38
CA ASN A 147 -5.81 -6.03 15.58
C ASN A 147 -5.56 -5.57 14.14
N ILE A 148 -5.38 -4.26 13.97
CA ILE A 148 -5.00 -3.63 12.71
C ILE A 148 -3.50 -3.31 12.77
N ALA A 149 -2.76 -3.69 11.73
CA ALA A 149 -1.34 -3.39 11.67
C ALA A 149 -1.10 -1.90 11.37
N PRO A 150 -0.41 -1.17 12.25
CA PRO A 150 0.03 0.19 11.92
C PRO A 150 1.22 0.12 10.96
N ILE A 151 1.09 0.80 9.82
CA ILE A 151 2.14 0.85 8.81
C ILE A 151 2.84 2.20 8.90
N PHE A 152 4.17 2.18 8.87
CA PHE A 152 4.98 3.40 8.86
C PHE A 152 5.83 3.48 7.60
N ILE A 153 6.03 4.72 7.13
CA ILE A 153 6.92 5.03 6.02
C ILE A 153 8.34 5.17 6.56
N CYS A 154 9.25 4.42 5.95
CA CYS A 154 10.67 4.57 6.17
C CYS A 154 11.26 5.41 5.05
N PRO A 155 11.64 6.68 5.31
CA PRO A 155 12.23 7.51 4.27
C PRO A 155 13.69 7.11 3.99
N PRO A 156 14.23 7.51 2.82
CA PRO A 156 15.60 7.14 2.45
C PRO A 156 16.68 7.74 3.35
N ASN A 157 16.35 8.82 4.06
CA ASN A 157 17.28 9.50 4.97
C ASN A 157 16.98 9.19 6.45
N ALA A 158 16.28 8.10 6.74
CA ALA A 158 15.94 7.73 8.11
C ALA A 158 17.21 7.53 8.95
N ASP A 159 17.27 8.20 10.11
CA ASP A 159 18.33 7.99 11.06
C ASP A 159 18.09 6.71 11.88
N ASP A 160 19.03 6.35 12.72
CA ASP A 160 18.97 5.12 13.49
C ASP A 160 17.79 5.11 14.49
N ASP A 161 17.53 6.25 15.12
CA ASP A 161 16.41 6.38 16.05
C ASP A 161 15.07 6.18 15.35
N LEU A 162 14.88 6.78 14.17
CA LEU A 162 13.66 6.60 13.38
C LEU A 162 13.51 5.15 12.93
N LEU A 163 14.58 4.49 12.48
CA LEU A 163 14.55 3.08 12.08
C LEU A 163 14.12 2.19 13.24
N ARG A 164 14.63 2.45 14.45
CA ARG A 164 14.24 1.70 15.66
C ARG A 164 12.78 1.90 16.01
N GLN A 165 12.28 3.13 15.92
CA GLN A 165 10.88 3.45 16.19
C GLN A 165 9.95 2.75 15.19
N ILE A 166 10.28 2.82 13.92
CA ILE A 166 9.53 2.14 12.85
C ILE A 166 9.48 0.64 13.12
N ALA A 167 10.62 0.03 13.44
CA ALA A 167 10.69 -1.39 13.77
C ALA A 167 9.87 -1.75 15.00
N SER A 168 9.92 -0.92 16.04
CA SER A 168 9.23 -1.16 17.30
C SER A 168 7.71 -1.05 17.18
N TYR A 169 7.22 -0.04 16.46
CA TYR A 169 5.80 0.28 16.41
C TYR A 169 5.07 -0.31 15.21
N GLY A 170 5.77 -0.53 14.10
CA GLY A 170 5.18 -1.04 12.87
C GLY A 170 4.84 -2.51 12.94
N ARG A 171 3.79 -2.91 12.21
CA ARG A 171 3.39 -4.31 12.05
C ARG A 171 2.98 -4.51 10.59
N GLY A 172 2.73 -5.75 10.18
CA GLY A 172 2.31 -6.07 8.82
C GLY A 172 3.44 -5.96 7.82
N TYR A 173 3.76 -4.76 7.39
CA TYR A 173 4.93 -4.48 6.54
C TYR A 173 5.47 -3.08 6.84
N THR A 174 6.69 -2.80 6.37
CA THR A 174 7.30 -1.46 6.44
C THR A 174 7.24 -0.85 5.04
N TYR A 175 6.67 0.36 4.92
CA TYR A 175 6.62 1.06 3.64
C TYR A 175 7.95 1.77 3.39
N LEU A 176 8.76 1.20 2.49
CA LEU A 176 10.10 1.71 2.22
C LEU A 176 10.06 2.69 1.06
N LEU A 177 10.23 3.97 1.36
CA LEU A 177 10.18 5.07 0.40
C LEU A 177 11.57 5.37 -0.13
N SER A 178 12.13 4.44 -0.91
CA SER A 178 13.47 4.58 -1.48
C SER A 178 13.52 3.83 -2.80
N ARG A 179 14.38 4.28 -3.72
CA ARG A 179 14.60 3.63 -5.01
C ARG A 179 15.91 2.88 -4.99
N ALA A 180 15.91 1.65 -5.48
CA ALA A 180 17.13 0.90 -5.71
C ALA A 180 17.99 1.65 -6.74
N GLY A 181 19.27 1.81 -6.42
CA GLY A 181 20.20 2.44 -7.34
C GLY A 181 20.11 3.97 -7.46
N VAL A 182 19.28 4.63 -6.62
CA VAL A 182 19.22 6.10 -6.64
C VAL A 182 20.47 6.67 -5.97
N THR A 183 21.31 7.30 -6.78
CA THR A 183 22.46 8.06 -6.32
C THR A 183 22.38 9.43 -7.00
N GLY A 184 22.05 10.47 -6.25
CA GLY A 184 22.01 11.82 -6.77
C GLY A 184 22.56 12.82 -5.77
N ALA A 185 22.98 13.99 -6.24
CA ALA A 185 23.53 15.03 -5.38
C ALA A 185 22.55 15.50 -4.32
N GLU A 186 21.28 15.52 -4.67
CA GLU A 186 20.18 15.88 -3.77
C GLU A 186 19.92 14.81 -2.69
N ASN A 187 20.39 13.59 -2.89
CA ASN A 187 20.16 12.47 -1.98
C ASN A 187 21.44 12.01 -1.26
N ARG A 188 22.41 12.90 -1.11
CA ARG A 188 23.69 12.55 -0.47
C ARG A 188 23.54 12.02 0.96
N ALA A 189 22.49 12.42 1.67
CA ALA A 189 22.21 11.96 3.03
C ALA A 189 21.38 10.66 3.04
N ALA A 190 20.90 10.20 1.87
CA ALA A 190 20.09 9.00 1.78
C ALA A 190 20.95 7.76 1.82
N LEU A 191 20.50 6.74 2.57
CA LEU A 191 21.15 5.43 2.61
C LEU A 191 20.74 4.62 1.37
N PRO A 192 21.65 3.78 0.82
CA PRO A 192 21.28 2.83 -0.21
C PRO A 192 20.16 1.90 0.27
N LEU A 193 19.31 1.46 -0.66
CA LEU A 193 18.14 0.63 -0.32
C LEU A 193 18.53 -0.62 0.48
N HIS A 194 19.57 -1.34 0.06
CA HIS A 194 20.00 -2.56 0.75
C HIS A 194 20.47 -2.27 2.18
N HIS A 195 21.02 -1.09 2.44
CA HIS A 195 21.46 -0.67 3.76
C HIS A 195 20.29 -0.42 4.71
N LEU A 196 19.23 0.22 4.22
CA LEU A 196 18.00 0.40 4.96
C LEU A 196 17.35 -0.96 5.28
N VAL A 197 17.32 -1.87 4.30
CA VAL A 197 16.79 -3.22 4.49
C VAL A 197 17.56 -3.98 5.57
N GLU A 198 18.89 -3.92 5.54
CA GLU A 198 19.74 -4.56 6.55
C GLU A 198 19.48 -4.00 7.95
N LYS A 199 19.37 -2.68 8.08
CA LYS A 199 19.08 -2.02 9.37
C LYS A 199 17.71 -2.38 9.89
N LEU A 200 16.70 -2.38 9.03
CA LEU A 200 15.34 -2.78 9.42
C LEU A 200 15.31 -4.24 9.89
N ALA A 201 16.03 -5.13 9.21
CA ALA A 201 16.14 -6.53 9.63
C ALA A 201 16.85 -6.67 10.97
N GLU A 202 17.92 -5.91 11.20
CA GLU A 202 18.65 -5.88 12.47
C GLU A 202 17.74 -5.51 13.64
N TYR A 203 16.81 -4.56 13.43
CA TYR A 203 15.85 -4.12 14.44
C TYR A 203 14.55 -4.92 14.44
N HIS A 204 14.46 -6.00 13.68
CA HIS A 204 13.29 -6.89 13.60
C HIS A 204 12.02 -6.17 13.12
N ALA A 205 12.17 -5.25 12.19
CA ALA A 205 11.04 -4.56 11.57
C ALA A 205 10.18 -5.53 10.76
N ALA A 206 8.90 -5.18 10.57
CA ALA A 206 8.04 -5.89 9.63
C ALA A 206 8.64 -5.84 8.21
N PRO A 207 8.36 -6.83 7.35
CA PRO A 207 9.00 -6.95 6.04
C PRO A 207 8.90 -5.67 5.21
N PRO A 208 10.00 -5.19 4.61
CA PRO A 208 9.99 -3.95 3.84
C PRO A 208 9.46 -4.16 2.42
N LEU A 209 8.49 -3.34 2.03
CA LEU A 209 7.99 -3.26 0.65
C LEU A 209 8.41 -1.91 0.09
N GLN A 210 9.09 -1.91 -1.05
CA GLN A 210 9.48 -0.66 -1.69
C GLN A 210 8.28 -0.06 -2.41
N GLY A 211 7.89 1.16 -2.02
CA GLY A 211 6.91 1.97 -2.73
C GLY A 211 7.56 3.17 -3.40
N PHE A 212 6.80 3.84 -4.27
CA PHE A 212 7.23 5.01 -5.03
C PHE A 212 8.15 4.67 -6.21
N GLY A 213 7.75 5.07 -7.40
CA GLY A 213 8.55 4.93 -8.62
C GLY A 213 8.57 3.52 -9.21
N ILE A 214 7.66 2.65 -8.81
CA ILE A 214 7.54 1.30 -9.35
C ILE A 214 6.57 1.32 -10.54
N SER A 215 7.09 1.21 -11.74
CA SER A 215 6.31 1.26 -12.98
C SER A 215 6.71 0.20 -14.01
N ALA A 216 7.78 -0.57 -13.74
CA ALA A 216 8.30 -1.56 -14.68
C ALA A 216 8.88 -2.78 -13.93
N PRO A 217 8.90 -3.95 -14.58
CA PRO A 217 9.44 -5.18 -13.97
C PRO A 217 10.87 -5.03 -13.45
N GLU A 218 11.72 -4.27 -14.13
CA GLU A 218 13.13 -4.08 -13.75
C GLU A 218 13.26 -3.42 -12.38
N GLN A 219 12.34 -2.51 -12.05
CA GLN A 219 12.33 -1.83 -10.76
C GLN A 219 11.91 -2.77 -9.65
N VAL A 220 10.98 -3.66 -9.93
CA VAL A 220 10.56 -4.72 -8.99
C VAL A 220 11.74 -5.65 -8.72
N SER A 221 12.39 -6.14 -9.76
CA SER A 221 13.57 -7.02 -9.63
C SER A 221 14.68 -6.34 -8.82
N ALA A 222 14.93 -5.05 -9.07
CA ALA A 222 15.94 -4.28 -8.34
C ALA A 222 15.60 -4.18 -6.83
N ALA A 223 14.34 -4.00 -6.49
CA ALA A 223 13.89 -3.97 -5.09
C ALA A 223 14.15 -5.33 -4.41
N ILE A 224 13.78 -6.42 -5.06
CA ILE A 224 14.02 -7.78 -4.55
C ILE A 224 15.52 -8.04 -4.38
N ASP A 225 16.34 -7.68 -5.38
CA ASP A 225 17.79 -7.86 -5.34
C ASP A 225 18.43 -7.05 -4.19
N ALA A 226 17.86 -5.91 -3.84
CA ALA A 226 18.30 -5.10 -2.70
C ALA A 226 17.85 -5.67 -1.34
N GLY A 227 17.03 -6.73 -1.33
CA GLY A 227 16.59 -7.42 -0.12
C GLY A 227 15.18 -7.04 0.34
N ALA A 228 14.46 -6.19 -0.39
CA ALA A 228 13.06 -5.90 -0.07
C ALA A 228 12.20 -7.16 -0.20
N ALA A 229 11.14 -7.25 0.60
CA ALA A 229 10.20 -8.37 0.55
C ALA A 229 9.16 -8.24 -0.56
N GLY A 230 9.18 -7.12 -1.28
CA GLY A 230 8.27 -6.87 -2.39
C GLY A 230 8.24 -5.41 -2.80
N ALA A 231 7.24 -5.07 -3.61
CA ALA A 231 7.10 -3.73 -4.18
C ALA A 231 5.62 -3.32 -4.21
N ILE A 232 5.40 -2.01 -4.09
CA ILE A 232 4.09 -1.37 -4.17
C ILE A 232 4.09 -0.47 -5.41
N SER A 233 3.08 -0.59 -6.25
CA SER A 233 2.92 0.26 -7.44
C SER A 233 1.60 1.03 -7.36
N GLY A 234 1.65 2.33 -7.46
CA GLY A 234 0.47 3.20 -7.35
C GLY A 234 0.21 4.00 -8.64
N SER A 235 1.01 5.03 -8.89
CA SER A 235 0.77 5.93 -10.02
C SER A 235 0.69 5.22 -11.36
N ALA A 236 1.51 4.20 -11.60
CA ALA A 236 1.48 3.43 -12.84
C ALA A 236 0.16 2.68 -13.01
N ILE A 237 -0.39 2.13 -11.95
CA ILE A 237 -1.71 1.47 -11.94
C ILE A 237 -2.81 2.50 -12.28
N VAL A 238 -2.81 3.63 -11.57
CA VAL A 238 -3.83 4.68 -11.73
C VAL A 238 -3.76 5.29 -13.13
N LYS A 239 -2.59 5.40 -13.75
CA LYS A 239 -2.44 5.87 -15.12
C LYS A 239 -3.10 4.95 -16.14
N ILE A 240 -3.09 3.64 -15.91
CA ILE A 240 -3.82 2.69 -16.77
C ILE A 240 -5.32 2.94 -16.66
N ILE A 241 -5.83 3.18 -15.46
CA ILE A 241 -7.24 3.53 -15.25
C ILE A 241 -7.60 4.81 -16.02
N GLU A 242 -6.79 5.86 -15.84
CA GLU A 242 -6.99 7.16 -16.46
C GLU A 242 -7.01 7.08 -18.00
N ARG A 243 -6.16 6.23 -18.56
CA ARG A 243 -6.01 6.04 -20.01
C ARG A 243 -7.22 5.40 -20.68
N HIS A 244 -7.99 4.59 -19.93
CA HIS A 244 -9.05 3.74 -20.46
C HIS A 244 -10.41 3.99 -19.81
N LEU A 245 -10.70 5.24 -19.42
CA LEU A 245 -11.98 5.60 -18.78
C LEU A 245 -13.17 5.26 -19.65
N ASP A 246 -13.03 5.38 -20.98
CA ASP A 246 -14.09 5.09 -21.96
C ASP A 246 -14.07 3.65 -22.46
N GLU A 247 -13.13 2.83 -21.97
CA GLU A 247 -12.94 1.45 -22.41
C GLU A 247 -12.81 0.51 -21.21
N PRO A 248 -13.91 0.27 -20.46
CA PRO A 248 -13.83 -0.46 -19.19
C PRO A 248 -13.19 -1.85 -19.28
N GLN A 249 -13.48 -2.61 -20.35
CA GLN A 249 -12.91 -3.95 -20.48
C GLN A 249 -11.41 -3.91 -20.82
N THR A 250 -11.00 -3.00 -21.70
CA THR A 250 -9.58 -2.79 -22.02
C THR A 250 -8.81 -2.39 -20.78
N MET A 251 -9.39 -1.53 -19.94
CA MET A 251 -8.81 -1.16 -18.64
C MET A 251 -8.50 -2.38 -17.78
N LEU A 252 -9.49 -3.26 -17.61
CA LEU A 252 -9.33 -4.46 -16.78
C LEU A 252 -8.28 -5.42 -17.34
N ASP A 253 -8.26 -5.61 -18.66
CA ASP A 253 -7.29 -6.49 -19.34
C ASP A 253 -5.87 -5.96 -19.19
N GLU A 254 -5.66 -4.64 -19.35
CA GLU A 254 -4.35 -4.02 -19.19
C GLU A 254 -3.87 -4.04 -17.74
N LEU A 255 -4.77 -3.79 -16.79
CA LEU A 255 -4.42 -3.87 -15.37
C LEU A 255 -3.97 -5.28 -14.99
N LYS A 256 -4.70 -6.28 -15.44
CA LYS A 256 -4.35 -7.68 -15.19
C LYS A 256 -2.99 -8.03 -15.78
N ALA A 257 -2.74 -7.65 -17.03
CA ALA A 257 -1.46 -7.90 -17.69
C ALA A 257 -0.30 -7.18 -17.01
N PHE A 258 -0.50 -5.93 -16.58
CA PHE A 258 0.49 -5.15 -15.87
C PHE A 258 0.86 -5.82 -14.53
N VAL A 259 -0.12 -6.23 -13.75
CA VAL A 259 0.11 -6.92 -12.47
C VAL A 259 0.86 -8.23 -12.69
N GLN A 260 0.45 -9.02 -13.70
CA GLN A 260 1.14 -10.28 -14.04
C GLN A 260 2.63 -10.05 -14.33
N SER A 261 2.94 -9.02 -15.09
CA SER A 261 4.30 -8.64 -15.46
C SER A 261 5.13 -8.25 -14.23
N LEU A 262 4.59 -7.43 -13.34
CA LEU A 262 5.31 -6.99 -12.15
C LEU A 262 5.42 -8.10 -11.10
N LYS A 263 4.38 -8.90 -10.93
CA LYS A 263 4.43 -10.07 -10.03
C LYS A 263 5.49 -11.07 -10.48
N ALA A 264 5.58 -11.34 -11.77
CA ALA A 264 6.59 -12.25 -12.31
C ALA A 264 8.02 -11.79 -11.96
N ALA A 265 8.26 -10.48 -11.89
CA ALA A 265 9.56 -9.91 -11.56
C ALA A 265 9.94 -10.04 -10.08
N THR A 266 9.02 -10.46 -9.21
CA THR A 266 9.31 -10.70 -7.78
C THR A 266 9.95 -12.05 -7.52
N LYS A 267 9.99 -12.93 -8.52
CA LYS A 267 10.53 -14.29 -8.36
C LYS A 267 12.05 -14.24 -8.31
N THR A 268 12.60 -14.91 -7.31
CA THR A 268 14.06 -15.09 -7.19
C THR A 268 14.45 -16.40 -7.85
N ALA A 269 15.51 -16.32 -8.63
CA ALA A 269 16.01 -17.51 -9.34
C ALA A 269 16.66 -18.53 -8.38
#